data_df7af18608c9b840bed554af8dd0ea65
#
_entry.id   df7af18608c9b840bed554af8dd0ea65
#
_cell.length_a   1.000
_cell.length_b   1.000
_cell.length_c   1.000
_cell.angle_alpha   90.00
_cell.angle_beta   90.00
_cell.angle_gamma   90.00
#
_symmetry.space_group_name_H-M   'P 1'
#
loop_
_entity.id
_entity.type
_entity.pdbx_description
1 polymer ?
#
loop_
_entity_poly.entity_id
_entity_poly.type
_entity_poly.pdbx_seq_one_letter_code
_entity_poly.pdbx_strand_id
1 'polypeptide(L)'
;MGKRENTRLQNPFVYTGYVSPDYFCDRKEETEDLISNLRNGRNTILIAPRRIGKTGLIKNTFYWLERKEKDAVCIYLDIFSTKNQHDFVRMLGSAVINRIMSLDQTALKRIMEFFGSWRPVFGTDPMTGMPTVSVSIEPTESDLSLGTIFDYLKHSPHQIYIAIDEFQQITNYPESGTEALLRSHIQFAPNVHFIFSGSKRHIMAQIFNSPARPFYQSTASMGLYPLHEEIYYDFAKSFFEKANGDLNMDVFHYIYQRFDGVTWNIQQILNRLYETDKRVEDESQANEAIRHIVSRNGML
;
A
#
# COMPACT_ATOMS: atom_id res chain seq x y z
N MET A 1 -17.88 -12.09 12.58
CA MET A 1 -17.13 -11.01 13.27
C MET A 1 -15.98 -11.67 14.03
N GLY A 2 -14.89 -12.00 13.35
CA GLY A 2 -13.69 -12.58 13.98
C GLY A 2 -12.96 -11.48 14.74
N LYS A 3 -12.77 -11.66 16.04
CA LYS A 3 -11.81 -10.90 16.82
C LYS A 3 -10.43 -11.11 16.18
N ARG A 4 -9.93 -10.11 15.42
CA ARG A 4 -8.50 -10.06 15.14
C ARG A 4 -7.84 -9.81 16.48
N GLU A 5 -7.18 -10.82 17.01
CA GLU A 5 -6.33 -10.72 18.19
C GLU A 5 -5.35 -9.58 17.95
N ASN A 6 -5.20 -8.75 18.97
CA ASN A 6 -4.19 -7.70 19.03
C ASN A 6 -2.84 -8.41 19.07
N THR A 7 -2.26 -8.69 17.91
CA THR A 7 -1.00 -9.43 17.80
C THR A 7 0.09 -8.52 18.35
N ARG A 8 0.42 -8.71 19.63
CA ARG A 8 1.51 -7.98 20.26
C ARG A 8 2.83 -8.50 19.66
N LEU A 9 3.47 -7.67 18.86
CA LEU A 9 4.77 -7.99 18.30
C LEU A 9 5.84 -8.01 19.39
N GLN A 10 6.79 -8.92 19.27
CA GLN A 10 7.97 -8.95 20.14
C GLN A 10 8.88 -7.74 19.86
N ASN A 11 9.01 -7.36 18.59
CA ASN A 11 9.72 -6.16 18.17
C ASN A 11 8.74 -5.21 17.47
N PRO A 12 8.54 -4.00 18.00
CA PRO A 12 7.53 -3.06 17.48
C PRO A 12 7.97 -2.33 16.21
N PHE A 13 9.26 -2.35 15.88
CA PHE A 13 9.80 -1.61 14.74
C PHE A 13 9.66 -2.43 13.46
N VAL A 14 8.51 -2.25 12.78
CA VAL A 14 8.14 -2.97 11.56
C VAL A 14 8.69 -2.23 10.34
N TYR A 15 9.61 -2.83 9.61
CA TYR A 15 10.18 -2.27 8.37
C TYR A 15 9.72 -2.99 7.10
N THR A 16 8.98 -4.09 7.24
CA THR A 16 8.36 -4.81 6.12
C THR A 16 6.85 -4.92 6.31
N GLY A 17 6.09 -4.40 5.37
CA GLY A 17 4.63 -4.47 5.43
C GLY A 17 3.98 -3.45 6.37
N TYR A 18 2.78 -3.79 6.82
CA TYR A 18 1.94 -3.01 7.75
C TYR A 18 1.21 -3.99 8.66
N VAL A 19 1.18 -3.72 9.95
CA VAL A 19 0.54 -4.59 10.95
C VAL A 19 -0.75 -3.96 11.48
N SER A 20 -0.63 -2.82 12.15
CA SER A 20 -1.76 -2.09 12.72
C SER A 20 -1.37 -0.63 12.97
N PRO A 21 -2.35 0.25 13.27
CA PRO A 21 -2.06 1.63 13.65
C PRO A 21 -1.12 1.76 14.86
N ASP A 22 -1.11 0.80 15.78
CA ASP A 22 -0.26 0.84 16.98
C ASP A 22 1.24 0.79 16.66
N TYR A 23 1.59 0.22 15.51
CA TYR A 23 2.97 0.10 15.01
C TYR A 23 3.26 1.02 13.81
N PHE A 24 2.36 1.97 13.54
CA PHE A 24 2.46 2.92 12.45
C PHE A 24 2.61 4.34 13.01
N CYS A 25 3.81 4.93 12.82
CA CYS A 25 4.12 6.23 13.36
C CYS A 25 3.39 7.34 12.63
N ASP A 26 2.65 8.16 13.37
CA ASP A 26 2.04 9.41 12.92
C ASP A 26 1.18 9.29 11.63
N ARG A 27 1.34 10.20 10.70
CA ARG A 27 0.60 10.28 9.42
C ARG A 27 -0.92 10.48 9.60
N LYS A 28 -1.30 11.15 10.69
CA LYS A 28 -2.74 11.39 10.99
C LYS A 28 -3.36 12.31 9.95
N GLU A 29 -2.69 13.41 9.67
CA GLU A 29 -3.17 14.41 8.69
C GLU A 29 -3.25 13.78 7.30
N GLU A 30 -2.20 13.11 6.85
CA GLU A 30 -2.21 12.45 5.54
C GLU A 30 -3.26 11.34 5.45
N THR A 31 -3.50 10.60 6.54
CA THR A 31 -4.55 9.58 6.61
C THR A 31 -5.95 10.23 6.51
N GLU A 32 -6.19 11.33 7.22
CA GLU A 32 -7.46 12.07 7.20
C GLU A 32 -7.71 12.71 5.84
N ASP A 33 -6.69 13.29 5.23
CA ASP A 33 -6.76 13.86 3.88
C ASP A 33 -7.10 12.81 2.82
N LEU A 34 -6.45 11.63 2.86
CA LEU A 34 -6.78 10.52 1.97
C LEU A 34 -8.22 10.06 2.16
N ILE A 35 -8.65 9.86 3.41
CA ILE A 35 -10.04 9.49 3.72
C ILE A 35 -11.01 10.55 3.21
N SER A 36 -10.72 11.81 3.46
CA SER A 36 -11.56 12.93 3.00
C SER A 36 -11.65 12.97 1.47
N ASN A 37 -10.54 12.82 0.76
CA ASN A 37 -10.54 12.79 -0.69
C ASN A 37 -11.41 11.66 -1.24
N LEU A 38 -11.20 10.44 -0.76
CA LEU A 38 -11.92 9.26 -1.20
C LEU A 38 -13.42 9.37 -0.93
N ARG A 39 -13.83 9.84 0.25
CA ARG A 39 -15.24 10.07 0.62
C ARG A 39 -15.92 11.12 -0.25
N ASN A 40 -15.18 12.11 -0.70
CA ASN A 40 -15.67 13.15 -1.59
C ASN A 40 -15.59 12.78 -3.09
N GLY A 41 -15.38 11.50 -3.40
CA GLY A 41 -15.33 11.02 -4.78
C GLY A 41 -14.06 11.45 -5.54
N ARG A 42 -13.02 11.89 -4.84
CA ARG A 42 -11.78 12.37 -5.45
C ARG A 42 -10.73 11.26 -5.46
N ASN A 43 -10.37 10.79 -6.65
CA ASN A 43 -9.19 9.97 -6.81
C ASN A 43 -7.94 10.75 -6.38
N THR A 44 -6.95 10.08 -5.81
CA THR A 44 -5.76 10.75 -5.28
C THR A 44 -4.49 10.10 -5.86
N ILE A 45 -3.52 10.94 -6.25
CA ILE A 45 -2.16 10.48 -6.51
C ILE A 45 -1.31 10.68 -5.25
N LEU A 46 -0.58 9.65 -4.86
CA LEU A 46 0.36 9.65 -3.75
C LEU A 46 1.80 9.50 -4.28
N ILE A 47 2.53 10.59 -4.28
CA ILE A 47 3.90 10.63 -4.82
C ILE A 47 4.90 10.82 -3.68
N ALA A 48 5.81 9.86 -3.54
CA ALA A 48 6.91 10.00 -2.59
C ALA A 48 8.09 9.10 -2.98
N PRO A 49 9.30 9.40 -2.51
CA PRO A 49 10.45 8.51 -2.66
C PRO A 49 10.15 7.10 -2.17
N ARG A 50 10.95 6.13 -2.59
CA ARG A 50 10.89 4.78 -2.04
C ARG A 50 11.21 4.81 -0.54
N ARG A 51 10.66 3.84 0.20
CA ARG A 51 11.02 3.60 1.61
C ARG A 51 10.57 4.69 2.61
N ILE A 52 9.70 5.62 2.19
CA ILE A 52 9.17 6.70 3.05
C ILE A 52 7.83 6.33 3.74
N GLY A 53 7.26 5.15 3.46
CA GLY A 53 6.05 4.67 4.12
C GLY A 53 4.75 4.79 3.31
N LYS A 54 4.78 4.98 1.97
CA LYS A 54 3.56 5.05 1.11
C LYS A 54 2.60 3.90 1.32
N THR A 55 3.10 2.67 1.18
CA THR A 55 2.29 1.45 1.35
C THR A 55 1.69 1.36 2.76
N GLY A 56 2.46 1.75 3.78
CA GLY A 56 1.99 1.82 5.16
C GLY A 56 0.82 2.81 5.31
N LEU A 57 0.95 4.02 4.75
CA LEU A 57 -0.10 5.05 4.76
C LEU A 57 -1.38 4.55 4.07
N ILE A 58 -1.28 3.94 2.89
CA ILE A 58 -2.43 3.37 2.17
C ILE A 58 -3.13 2.31 3.03
N LYS A 59 -2.38 1.37 3.60
CA LYS A 59 -2.95 0.30 4.44
C LYS A 59 -3.55 0.83 5.73
N ASN A 60 -2.94 1.85 6.35
CA ASN A 60 -3.50 2.55 7.52
C ASN A 60 -4.80 3.28 7.17
N THR A 61 -4.85 3.97 6.02
CA THR A 61 -6.07 4.62 5.52
C THR A 61 -7.19 3.59 5.32
N PHE A 62 -6.90 2.46 4.68
CA PHE A 62 -7.85 1.37 4.48
C PHE A 62 -8.34 0.74 5.79
N TYR A 63 -7.44 0.56 6.76
CA TYR A 63 -7.82 0.09 8.09
C TYR A 63 -8.88 0.99 8.76
N TRP A 64 -8.72 2.32 8.64
CA TRP A 64 -9.67 3.26 9.22
C TRP A 64 -10.96 3.41 8.40
N LEU A 65 -10.89 3.36 7.06
CA LEU A 65 -12.07 3.38 6.20
C LEU A 65 -12.99 2.19 6.52
N GLU A 66 -12.47 0.97 6.54
CA GLU A 66 -13.26 -0.23 6.81
C GLU A 66 -13.84 -0.30 8.23
N ARG A 67 -13.27 0.45 9.17
CA ARG A 67 -13.80 0.54 10.54
C ARG A 67 -14.86 1.63 10.69
N LYS A 68 -14.72 2.72 9.96
CA LYS A 68 -15.63 3.86 10.02
C LYS A 68 -16.83 3.71 9.10
N GLU A 69 -16.72 2.94 8.04
CA GLU A 69 -17.75 2.73 7.01
C GLU A 69 -18.05 1.24 6.85
N LYS A 70 -19.29 0.86 7.15
CA LYS A 70 -19.71 -0.56 7.06
C LYS A 70 -19.69 -1.09 5.63
N ASP A 71 -19.89 -0.22 4.66
CA ASP A 71 -19.99 -0.57 3.25
C ASP A 71 -18.69 -0.35 2.49
N ALA A 72 -17.60 0.03 3.18
CA ALA A 72 -16.29 0.21 2.56
C ALA A 72 -15.64 -1.14 2.23
N VAL A 73 -15.18 -1.26 0.99
CA VAL A 73 -14.38 -2.39 0.50
C VAL A 73 -13.07 -1.86 -0.04
N CYS A 74 -11.98 -2.16 0.64
CA CYS A 74 -10.66 -1.68 0.26
C CYS A 74 -9.85 -2.78 -0.43
N ILE A 75 -9.24 -2.45 -1.57
CA ILE A 75 -8.46 -3.35 -2.41
C ILE A 75 -7.09 -2.72 -2.66
N TYR A 76 -6.02 -3.43 -2.32
CA TYR A 76 -4.65 -3.00 -2.58
C TYR A 76 -4.00 -3.95 -3.60
N LEU A 77 -3.33 -3.37 -4.60
CA LEU A 77 -2.49 -4.13 -5.52
C LEU A 77 -1.20 -3.35 -5.84
N ASP A 78 -0.11 -4.07 -5.95
CA ASP A 78 1.20 -3.56 -6.38
C ASP A 78 1.48 -4.11 -7.78
N ILE A 79 1.54 -3.22 -8.78
CA ILE A 79 1.70 -3.61 -10.17
C ILE A 79 3.17 -3.63 -10.65
N PHE A 80 4.13 -3.54 -9.74
CA PHE A 80 5.56 -3.51 -10.09
C PHE A 80 5.99 -4.71 -10.95
N SER A 81 5.45 -5.89 -10.69
CA SER A 81 5.80 -7.12 -11.40
C SER A 81 5.12 -7.31 -12.76
N THR A 82 4.12 -6.48 -13.08
CA THR A 82 3.38 -6.58 -14.34
C THR A 82 4.19 -6.06 -15.52
N LYS A 83 4.05 -6.71 -16.68
CA LYS A 83 4.83 -6.40 -17.89
C LYS A 83 3.99 -5.85 -19.03
N ASN A 84 2.68 -6.04 -18.99
CA ASN A 84 1.72 -5.69 -20.03
C ASN A 84 0.31 -5.50 -19.42
N GLN A 85 -0.62 -5.05 -20.25
CA GLN A 85 -2.01 -4.84 -19.85
C GLN A 85 -2.69 -6.14 -19.36
N HIS A 86 -2.39 -7.28 -19.98
CA HIS A 86 -2.95 -8.56 -19.58
C HIS A 86 -2.57 -8.93 -18.12
N ASP A 87 -1.29 -8.78 -17.76
CA ASP A 87 -0.82 -9.01 -16.38
C ASP A 87 -1.54 -8.09 -15.38
N PHE A 88 -1.71 -6.81 -15.74
CA PHE A 88 -2.42 -5.83 -14.93
C PHE A 88 -3.88 -6.23 -14.71
N VAL A 89 -4.61 -6.56 -15.78
CA VAL A 89 -6.03 -6.94 -15.70
C VAL A 89 -6.20 -8.21 -14.88
N ARG A 90 -5.34 -9.21 -15.08
CA ARG A 90 -5.33 -10.44 -14.29
C ARG A 90 -5.09 -10.18 -12.81
N MET A 91 -4.14 -9.30 -12.48
CA MET A 91 -3.83 -8.93 -11.09
C MET A 91 -4.99 -8.17 -10.44
N LEU A 92 -5.58 -7.21 -11.13
CA LEU A 92 -6.75 -6.46 -10.64
C LEU A 92 -7.94 -7.39 -10.41
N GLY A 93 -8.26 -8.24 -11.37
CA GLY A 93 -9.35 -9.22 -11.25
C GLY A 93 -9.14 -10.18 -10.08
N SER A 94 -7.93 -10.70 -9.92
CA SER A 94 -7.58 -11.56 -8.77
C SER A 94 -7.74 -10.83 -7.43
N ALA A 95 -7.29 -9.59 -7.35
CA ALA A 95 -7.42 -8.78 -6.13
C ALA A 95 -8.89 -8.50 -5.76
N VAL A 96 -9.72 -8.17 -6.76
CA VAL A 96 -11.16 -7.96 -6.59
C VAL A 96 -11.84 -9.25 -6.09
N ILE A 97 -11.62 -10.38 -6.76
CA ILE A 97 -12.22 -11.66 -6.40
C ILE A 97 -11.83 -12.09 -4.99
N ASN A 98 -10.53 -12.05 -4.66
CA ASN A 98 -10.06 -12.41 -3.32
C ASN A 98 -10.67 -11.52 -2.23
N ARG A 99 -10.81 -10.24 -2.51
CA ARG A 99 -11.41 -9.31 -1.53
C ARG A 99 -12.89 -9.62 -1.30
N ILE A 100 -13.65 -9.87 -2.36
CA ILE A 100 -15.06 -10.20 -2.25
C ILE A 100 -15.25 -11.54 -1.52
N MET A 101 -14.46 -12.55 -1.86
CA MET A 101 -14.49 -13.86 -1.16
C MET A 101 -14.13 -13.73 0.33
N SER A 102 -13.28 -12.80 0.70
CA SER A 102 -12.97 -12.53 2.11
C SER A 102 -14.16 -11.94 2.90
N LEU A 103 -15.10 -11.31 2.21
CA LEU A 103 -16.32 -10.74 2.79
C LEU A 103 -17.47 -11.76 2.82
N ASP A 104 -17.60 -12.54 1.76
CA ASP A 104 -18.65 -13.56 1.59
C ASP A 104 -18.08 -14.79 0.89
N GLN A 105 -17.81 -15.83 1.65
CA GLN A 105 -17.27 -17.09 1.12
C GLN A 105 -18.26 -17.81 0.15
N THR A 106 -19.55 -17.46 0.20
CA THR A 106 -20.56 -18.00 -0.72
C THR A 106 -20.63 -17.25 -2.05
N ALA A 107 -19.95 -16.10 -2.15
CA ALA A 107 -19.97 -15.27 -3.34
C ALA A 107 -19.27 -15.90 -4.56
N LEU A 108 -18.41 -16.91 -4.36
CA LEU A 108 -17.63 -17.49 -5.44
C LEU A 108 -18.49 -17.93 -6.64
N LYS A 109 -19.63 -18.59 -6.39
CA LYS A 109 -20.52 -19.02 -7.47
C LYS A 109 -21.06 -17.84 -8.28
N ARG A 110 -21.53 -16.79 -7.60
CA ARG A 110 -22.04 -15.56 -8.24
C ARG A 110 -20.95 -14.83 -9.01
N ILE A 111 -19.73 -14.78 -8.46
CA ILE A 111 -18.57 -14.21 -9.12
C ILE A 111 -18.26 -14.98 -10.41
N MET A 112 -18.23 -16.31 -10.34
CA MET A 112 -17.95 -17.15 -11.49
C MET A 112 -19.05 -17.06 -12.57
N GLU A 113 -20.30 -16.94 -12.18
CA GLU A 113 -21.42 -16.71 -13.10
C GLU A 113 -21.28 -15.36 -13.82
N PHE A 114 -20.81 -14.32 -13.10
CA PHE A 114 -20.62 -12.97 -13.67
C PHE A 114 -19.42 -12.91 -14.61
N PHE A 115 -18.28 -13.48 -14.21
CA PHE A 115 -17.05 -13.44 -14.98
C PHE A 115 -16.94 -14.51 -16.08
N GLY A 116 -17.89 -15.42 -16.17
CA GLY A 116 -18.16 -16.34 -17.30
C GLY A 116 -16.94 -17.10 -17.84
N SER A 117 -16.19 -16.48 -18.74
CA SER A 117 -15.03 -17.11 -19.42
C SER A 117 -13.75 -17.20 -18.56
N TRP A 118 -13.74 -16.60 -17.38
CA TRP A 118 -12.57 -16.60 -16.52
C TRP A 118 -12.37 -17.95 -15.84
N ARG A 119 -11.13 -18.42 -15.84
CA ARG A 119 -10.78 -19.69 -15.20
C ARG A 119 -10.14 -19.40 -13.84
N PRO A 120 -10.80 -19.74 -12.71
CA PRO A 120 -10.19 -19.58 -11.41
C PRO A 120 -9.06 -20.61 -11.22
N VAL A 121 -7.93 -20.15 -10.71
CA VAL A 121 -6.83 -20.99 -10.28
C VAL A 121 -6.71 -20.84 -8.77
N PHE A 122 -7.02 -21.91 -8.07
CA PHE A 122 -6.95 -21.94 -6.61
C PHE A 122 -5.52 -22.17 -6.15
N GLY A 123 -5.11 -21.43 -5.15
CA GLY A 123 -3.79 -21.50 -4.55
C GLY A 123 -3.85 -21.21 -3.06
N THR A 124 -2.68 -21.13 -2.46
CA THR A 124 -2.51 -20.73 -1.06
C THR A 124 -1.45 -19.65 -1.02
N ASP A 125 -1.71 -18.57 -0.29
CA ASP A 125 -0.73 -17.54 -0.04
C ASP A 125 0.44 -18.14 0.78
N PRO A 126 1.66 -18.13 0.27
CA PRO A 126 2.79 -18.80 0.94
C PRO A 126 3.20 -18.13 2.25
N MET A 127 2.81 -16.87 2.49
CA MET A 127 3.14 -16.13 3.72
C MET A 127 2.06 -16.28 4.80
N THR A 128 0.80 -16.31 4.40
CA THR A 128 -0.34 -16.32 5.34
C THR A 128 -1.02 -17.69 5.45
N GLY A 129 -0.75 -18.62 4.53
CA GLY A 129 -1.43 -19.91 4.44
C GLY A 129 -2.91 -19.80 4.03
N MET A 130 -3.39 -18.62 3.71
CA MET A 130 -4.79 -18.40 3.34
C MET A 130 -5.08 -18.87 1.91
N PRO A 131 -6.28 -19.44 1.65
CA PRO A 131 -6.70 -19.74 0.29
C PRO A 131 -6.74 -18.49 -0.56
N THR A 132 -6.19 -18.59 -1.77
CA THR A 132 -6.18 -17.51 -2.75
C THR A 132 -6.77 -18.01 -4.07
N VAL A 133 -7.38 -17.10 -4.81
CA VAL A 133 -7.85 -17.34 -6.17
C VAL A 133 -7.13 -16.39 -7.09
N SER A 134 -6.40 -16.93 -8.05
CA SER A 134 -5.95 -16.16 -9.20
C SER A 134 -6.86 -16.46 -10.39
N VAL A 135 -6.87 -15.59 -11.39
CA VAL A 135 -7.65 -15.78 -12.60
C VAL A 135 -6.75 -15.98 -13.79
N SER A 136 -7.15 -16.88 -14.68
CA SER A 136 -6.58 -17.01 -16.01
C SER A 136 -7.54 -16.40 -17.01
N ILE A 137 -7.02 -15.49 -17.85
CA ILE A 137 -7.73 -14.74 -18.88
C ILE A 137 -6.95 -14.95 -20.17
N GLU A 138 -7.62 -15.06 -21.30
CA GLU A 138 -6.92 -15.09 -22.58
C GLU A 138 -6.33 -13.69 -22.88
N PRO A 139 -5.08 -13.59 -23.35
CA PRO A 139 -4.45 -12.29 -23.61
C PRO A 139 -5.23 -11.38 -24.56
N THR A 140 -5.89 -11.96 -25.55
CA THR A 140 -6.71 -11.26 -26.54
C THR A 140 -8.03 -10.69 -25.95
N GLU A 141 -8.42 -11.12 -24.77
CA GLU A 141 -9.65 -10.68 -24.08
C GLU A 141 -9.38 -9.65 -22.97
N SER A 142 -8.16 -9.10 -22.87
CA SER A 142 -7.78 -8.19 -21.78
C SER A 142 -8.69 -6.96 -21.68
N ASP A 143 -9.06 -6.34 -22.79
CA ASP A 143 -9.91 -5.16 -22.80
C ASP A 143 -11.32 -5.48 -22.34
N LEU A 144 -11.91 -6.57 -22.83
CA LEU A 144 -13.23 -7.04 -22.39
C LEU A 144 -13.22 -7.44 -20.91
N SER A 145 -12.15 -8.08 -20.49
CA SER A 145 -11.96 -8.48 -19.09
C SER A 145 -11.86 -7.30 -18.13
N LEU A 146 -11.19 -6.20 -18.54
CA LEU A 146 -11.16 -4.98 -17.75
C LEU A 146 -12.57 -4.37 -17.63
N GLY A 147 -13.31 -4.31 -18.75
CA GLY A 147 -14.71 -3.88 -18.76
C GLY A 147 -15.56 -4.70 -17.80
N THR A 148 -15.43 -6.03 -17.83
CA THR A 148 -16.17 -6.94 -16.94
C THR A 148 -15.85 -6.68 -15.45
N ILE A 149 -14.57 -6.43 -15.10
CA ILE A 149 -14.22 -6.05 -13.71
C ILE A 149 -14.96 -4.79 -13.30
N PHE A 150 -14.90 -3.73 -14.12
CA PHE A 150 -15.53 -2.47 -13.80
C PHE A 150 -17.06 -2.55 -13.77
N ASP A 151 -17.66 -3.36 -14.63
CA ASP A 151 -19.11 -3.63 -14.59
C ASP A 151 -19.51 -4.34 -13.30
N TYR A 152 -18.71 -5.29 -12.84
CA TYR A 152 -18.93 -5.93 -11.54
C TYR A 152 -18.82 -4.92 -10.39
N LEU A 153 -17.75 -4.13 -10.36
CA LEU A 153 -17.50 -3.12 -9.33
C LEU A 153 -18.61 -2.05 -9.29
N LYS A 154 -19.00 -1.54 -10.45
CA LYS A 154 -20.05 -0.52 -10.59
C LYS A 154 -21.43 -0.95 -10.06
N HIS A 155 -21.76 -2.22 -10.20
CA HIS A 155 -23.02 -2.79 -9.72
C HIS A 155 -22.94 -3.29 -8.25
N SER A 156 -21.79 -3.15 -7.62
CA SER A 156 -21.63 -3.47 -6.19
C SER A 156 -22.42 -2.50 -5.31
N PRO A 157 -23.09 -2.96 -4.25
CA PRO A 157 -23.73 -2.08 -3.27
C PRO A 157 -22.72 -1.37 -2.36
N HIS A 158 -21.43 -1.69 -2.49
CA HIS A 158 -20.37 -1.18 -1.64
C HIS A 158 -19.69 0.06 -2.22
N GLN A 159 -19.14 0.89 -1.32
CA GLN A 159 -18.15 1.90 -1.70
C GLN A 159 -16.78 1.21 -1.81
N ILE A 160 -16.17 1.27 -2.97
CA ILE A 160 -14.96 0.53 -3.28
C ILE A 160 -13.79 1.48 -3.40
N TYR A 161 -12.72 1.19 -2.65
CA TYR A 161 -11.50 1.96 -2.63
C TYR A 161 -10.34 1.09 -3.11
N ILE A 162 -9.74 1.46 -4.24
CA ILE A 162 -8.66 0.68 -4.86
C ILE A 162 -7.37 1.47 -4.83
N ALA A 163 -6.34 0.92 -4.21
CA ALA A 163 -4.99 1.47 -4.30
C ALA A 163 -4.15 0.66 -5.28
N ILE A 164 -3.62 1.35 -6.27
CA ILE A 164 -2.68 0.78 -7.24
C ILE A 164 -1.29 1.36 -6.93
N ASP A 165 -0.43 0.53 -6.34
CA ASP A 165 0.94 0.93 -6.00
C ASP A 165 1.89 0.67 -7.18
N GLU A 166 2.96 1.47 -7.25
CA GLU A 166 3.92 1.54 -8.35
C GLU A 166 3.26 1.79 -9.72
N PHE A 167 2.22 2.67 -9.73
CA PHE A 167 1.37 2.94 -10.89
C PHE A 167 2.14 3.39 -12.13
N GLN A 168 3.31 4.02 -11.97
CA GLN A 168 4.15 4.37 -13.12
C GLN A 168 4.57 3.15 -13.96
N GLN A 169 4.40 1.92 -13.47
CA GLN A 169 4.69 0.70 -14.23
C GLN A 169 3.84 0.59 -15.51
N ILE A 170 2.64 1.14 -15.51
CA ILE A 170 1.73 1.13 -16.67
C ILE A 170 2.35 1.78 -17.94
N THR A 171 3.31 2.70 -17.76
CA THR A 171 3.99 3.35 -18.89
C THR A 171 5.03 2.46 -19.58
N ASN A 172 5.36 1.32 -18.98
CA ASN A 172 6.28 0.34 -19.56
C ASN A 172 5.55 -0.75 -20.39
N TYR A 173 4.22 -0.71 -20.43
CA TYR A 173 3.46 -1.70 -21.18
C TYR A 173 3.60 -1.48 -22.69
N PRO A 174 3.64 -2.55 -23.48
CA PRO A 174 3.69 -2.43 -24.93
C PRO A 174 2.39 -1.86 -25.52
N GLU A 175 1.27 -2.01 -24.82
CA GLU A 175 -0.03 -1.48 -25.25
C GLU A 175 -0.14 0.02 -24.95
N SER A 176 -0.16 0.85 -25.96
CA SER A 176 -0.20 2.31 -25.84
C SER A 176 -1.53 2.88 -25.33
N GLY A 177 -2.59 2.07 -25.32
CA GLY A 177 -3.96 2.49 -24.95
C GLY A 177 -4.36 2.22 -23.51
N THR A 178 -3.54 1.54 -22.70
CA THR A 178 -3.93 1.06 -21.36
C THR A 178 -4.38 2.17 -20.41
N GLU A 179 -3.72 3.33 -20.43
CA GLU A 179 -4.12 4.47 -19.61
C GLU A 179 -5.50 5.02 -20.02
N ALA A 180 -5.73 5.16 -21.33
CA ALA A 180 -6.99 5.66 -21.85
C ALA A 180 -8.13 4.69 -21.55
N LEU A 181 -7.90 3.40 -21.71
CA LEU A 181 -8.85 2.35 -21.42
C LEU A 181 -9.21 2.34 -19.92
N LEU A 182 -8.21 2.35 -19.05
CA LEU A 182 -8.44 2.40 -17.59
C LEU A 182 -9.21 3.65 -17.20
N ARG A 183 -8.82 4.83 -17.72
CA ARG A 183 -9.48 6.11 -17.44
C ARG A 183 -10.94 6.13 -17.90
N SER A 184 -11.24 5.53 -19.07
CA SER A 184 -12.60 5.43 -19.58
C SER A 184 -13.53 4.63 -18.66
N HIS A 185 -13.03 3.58 -18.03
CA HIS A 185 -13.82 2.80 -17.07
C HIS A 185 -14.00 3.53 -15.72
N ILE A 186 -12.94 4.15 -15.21
CA ILE A 186 -12.95 4.84 -13.91
C ILE A 186 -14.01 5.94 -13.89
N GLN A 187 -14.14 6.73 -14.95
CA GLN A 187 -15.10 7.86 -15.00
C GLN A 187 -16.57 7.44 -14.93
N PHE A 188 -16.89 6.18 -15.24
CA PHE A 188 -18.25 5.64 -15.22
C PHE A 188 -18.53 4.72 -14.02
N ALA A 189 -17.64 4.70 -13.03
CA ALA A 189 -17.77 3.90 -11.82
C ALA A 189 -17.84 4.81 -10.57
N PRO A 190 -18.98 5.46 -10.29
CA PRO A 190 -19.11 6.51 -9.28
C PRO A 190 -18.94 6.00 -7.82
N ASN A 191 -19.05 4.70 -7.59
CA ASN A 191 -18.83 4.05 -6.31
C ASN A 191 -17.42 3.46 -6.16
N VAL A 192 -16.50 3.73 -7.11
CA VAL A 192 -15.14 3.20 -7.11
C VAL A 192 -14.13 4.35 -7.12
N HIS A 193 -13.32 4.46 -6.08
CA HIS A 193 -12.35 5.54 -5.93
C HIS A 193 -10.94 5.00 -5.81
N PHE A 194 -9.97 5.74 -6.35
CA PHE A 194 -8.62 5.26 -6.53
C PHE A 194 -7.58 6.08 -5.77
N ILE A 195 -6.57 5.36 -5.24
CA ILE A 195 -5.28 5.90 -4.85
C ILE A 195 -4.24 5.36 -5.85
N PHE A 196 -3.64 6.25 -6.64
CA PHE A 196 -2.53 5.92 -7.52
C PHE A 196 -1.23 6.27 -6.80
N SER A 197 -0.46 5.27 -6.41
CA SER A 197 0.79 5.48 -5.68
C SER A 197 1.99 5.21 -6.57
N GLY A 198 3.04 6.02 -6.44
CA GLY A 198 4.25 5.82 -7.22
C GLY A 198 5.49 6.48 -6.62
N SER A 199 6.65 5.90 -6.98
CA SER A 199 7.96 6.35 -6.49
C SER A 199 8.74 7.19 -7.51
N LYS A 200 8.42 7.09 -8.80
CA LYS A 200 9.07 7.84 -9.88
C LYS A 200 8.33 9.16 -10.11
N ARG A 201 8.70 10.19 -9.34
CA ARG A 201 8.00 11.48 -9.30
C ARG A 201 7.76 12.10 -10.68
N HIS A 202 8.78 12.12 -11.55
CA HIS A 202 8.66 12.73 -12.88
C HIS A 202 7.67 11.96 -13.78
N ILE A 203 7.64 10.61 -13.71
CA ILE A 203 6.72 9.81 -14.51
C ILE A 203 5.28 9.98 -14.00
N MET A 204 5.09 9.94 -12.68
CA MET A 204 3.77 10.20 -12.07
C MET A 204 3.24 11.59 -12.43
N ALA A 205 4.10 12.62 -12.35
CA ALA A 205 3.73 13.96 -12.79
C ALA A 205 3.39 14.01 -14.29
N GLN A 206 4.09 13.27 -15.14
CA GLN A 206 3.79 13.19 -16.57
C GLN A 206 2.42 12.55 -16.82
N ILE A 207 2.06 11.45 -16.11
CA ILE A 207 0.77 10.76 -16.27
C ILE A 207 -0.39 11.67 -15.89
N PHE A 208 -0.28 12.41 -14.75
CA PHE A 208 -1.42 13.11 -14.15
C PHE A 208 -1.46 14.61 -14.42
N ASN A 209 -0.34 15.25 -14.78
CA ASN A 209 -0.24 16.69 -14.96
C ASN A 209 0.02 17.11 -16.42
N SER A 210 0.24 16.16 -17.34
CA SER A 210 0.43 16.47 -18.76
C SER A 210 -0.90 16.55 -19.50
N PRO A 211 -1.23 17.66 -20.20
CA PRO A 211 -2.46 17.78 -20.97
C PRO A 211 -2.66 16.72 -22.06
N ALA A 212 -1.56 16.10 -22.52
CA ALA A 212 -1.59 15.06 -23.55
C ALA A 212 -1.93 13.66 -22.99
N ARG A 213 -2.11 13.50 -21.67
CA ARG A 213 -2.32 12.19 -21.05
C ARG A 213 -3.77 12.01 -20.58
N PRO A 214 -4.30 10.77 -20.61
CA PRO A 214 -5.71 10.49 -20.27
C PRO A 214 -6.09 10.88 -18.83
N PHE A 215 -5.15 10.80 -17.88
CA PHE A 215 -5.38 11.12 -16.48
C PHE A 215 -5.19 12.61 -16.13
N TYR A 216 -4.98 13.49 -17.11
CA TYR A 216 -4.79 14.91 -16.85
C TYR A 216 -5.88 15.50 -15.96
N GLN A 217 -5.49 16.18 -14.87
CA GLN A 217 -6.37 16.84 -13.89
C GLN A 217 -7.52 15.97 -13.34
N SER A 218 -7.33 14.65 -13.25
CA SER A 218 -8.38 13.72 -12.80
C SER A 218 -8.25 13.31 -11.33
N THR A 219 -7.29 13.88 -10.60
CA THR A 219 -6.93 13.43 -9.24
C THR A 219 -6.52 14.61 -8.36
N ALA A 220 -6.74 14.47 -7.04
CA ALA A 220 -6.04 15.27 -6.05
C ALA A 220 -4.59 14.79 -5.91
N SER A 221 -3.64 15.71 -5.69
CA SER A 221 -2.23 15.36 -5.54
C SER A 221 -1.81 15.45 -4.08
N MET A 222 -1.14 14.40 -3.60
CA MET A 222 -0.56 14.33 -2.26
C MET A 222 0.91 13.93 -2.35
N GLY A 223 1.79 14.71 -1.72
CA GLY A 223 3.18 14.34 -1.49
C GLY A 223 3.36 13.71 -0.10
N LEU A 224 4.35 12.84 0.05
CA LEU A 224 4.73 12.30 1.34
C LEU A 224 6.20 12.63 1.60
N TYR A 225 6.46 13.18 2.76
CA TYR A 225 7.78 13.63 3.21
C TYR A 225 8.27 12.77 4.39
N PRO A 226 9.54 12.85 4.80
CA PRO A 226 10.00 12.26 6.05
C PRO A 226 9.12 12.64 7.22
N LEU A 227 8.99 11.76 8.21
CA LEU A 227 8.30 12.06 9.46
C LEU A 227 9.05 13.18 10.21
N HIS A 228 8.33 14.03 10.91
CA HIS A 228 8.99 14.99 11.81
C HIS A 228 9.82 14.25 12.85
N GLU A 229 11.06 14.70 13.02
CA GLU A 229 12.04 14.00 13.85
C GLU A 229 11.57 13.80 15.30
N GLU A 230 11.05 14.85 15.92
CA GLU A 230 10.56 14.81 17.31
C GLU A 230 9.41 13.81 17.49
N ILE A 231 8.43 13.83 16.57
CA ILE A 231 7.28 12.92 16.61
C ILE A 231 7.75 11.47 16.43
N TYR A 232 8.73 11.27 15.54
CA TYR A 232 9.26 9.94 15.29
C TYR A 232 10.09 9.42 16.48
N TYR A 233 10.85 10.31 17.12
CA TYR A 233 11.57 10.01 18.35
C TYR A 233 10.62 9.59 19.48
N ASP A 234 9.59 10.38 19.74
CA ASP A 234 8.61 10.09 20.81
C ASP A 234 7.92 8.74 20.58
N PHE A 235 7.55 8.44 19.34
CA PHE A 235 7.03 7.15 18.95
C PHE A 235 8.03 6.03 19.26
N ALA A 236 9.26 6.16 18.82
CA ALA A 236 10.31 5.16 19.04
C ALA A 236 10.59 4.98 20.53
N LYS A 237 10.83 6.08 21.27
CA LYS A 237 11.11 6.08 22.70
C LYS A 237 10.02 5.37 23.49
N SER A 238 8.74 5.62 23.17
CA SER A 238 7.61 4.98 23.86
C SER A 238 7.68 3.45 23.86
N PHE A 239 8.26 2.83 22.85
CA PHE A 239 8.42 1.38 22.79
C PHE A 239 9.60 0.90 23.65
N PHE A 240 10.70 1.64 23.68
CA PHE A 240 11.83 1.32 24.56
C PHE A 240 11.40 1.43 26.03
N GLU A 241 10.70 2.49 26.40
CA GLU A 241 10.17 2.68 27.76
C GLU A 241 9.20 1.56 28.18
N LYS A 242 8.30 1.14 27.29
CA LYS A 242 7.40 -0.02 27.53
C LYS A 242 8.15 -1.33 27.76
N ALA A 243 9.38 -1.42 27.32
CA ALA A 243 10.28 -2.55 27.54
C ALA A 243 11.25 -2.35 28.71
N ASN A 244 11.03 -1.34 29.57
CA ASN A 244 11.90 -0.91 30.67
C ASN A 244 13.31 -0.51 30.18
N GLY A 245 13.39 0.01 28.96
CA GLY A 245 14.61 0.56 28.36
C GLY A 245 14.53 2.07 28.20
N ASP A 246 15.43 2.61 27.40
CA ASP A 246 15.47 4.02 27.02
C ASP A 246 16.13 4.19 25.64
N LEU A 247 15.81 5.29 24.98
CA LEU A 247 16.42 5.71 23.73
C LEU A 247 16.89 7.15 23.88
N ASN A 248 18.19 7.37 23.82
CA ASN A 248 18.77 8.71 23.88
C ASN A 248 18.41 9.52 22.63
N MET A 249 17.99 10.78 22.83
CA MET A 249 17.60 11.68 21.74
C MET A 249 18.75 11.99 20.77
N ASP A 250 19.97 12.18 21.28
CA ASP A 250 21.14 12.49 20.44
C ASP A 250 21.48 11.31 19.52
N VAL A 251 21.32 10.08 20.01
CA VAL A 251 21.52 8.86 19.19
C VAL A 251 20.43 8.73 18.12
N PHE A 252 19.17 9.02 18.47
CA PHE A 252 18.10 9.04 17.48
C PHE A 252 18.31 10.12 16.43
N HIS A 253 18.71 11.32 16.86
CA HIS A 253 19.07 12.44 15.96
C HIS A 253 20.19 12.04 15.00
N TYR A 254 21.25 11.41 15.51
CA TYR A 254 22.35 10.90 14.68
C TYR A 254 21.83 9.90 13.60
N ILE A 255 20.95 8.96 13.98
CA ILE A 255 20.37 8.02 13.04
C ILE A 255 19.49 8.73 12.01
N TYR A 256 18.64 9.65 12.47
CA TYR A 256 17.70 10.40 11.62
C TYR A 256 18.44 11.21 10.57
N GLN A 257 19.44 11.98 10.97
CA GLN A 257 20.25 12.82 10.06
C GLN A 257 21.06 11.98 9.07
N ARG A 258 21.66 10.87 9.54
CA ARG A 258 22.46 9.98 8.69
C ARG A 258 21.66 9.35 7.55
N PHE A 259 20.37 9.20 7.70
CA PHE A 259 19.48 8.55 6.72
C PHE A 259 18.40 9.49 6.16
N ASP A 260 18.59 10.81 6.28
CA ASP A 260 17.70 11.85 5.75
C ASP A 260 16.22 11.58 6.09
N GLY A 261 15.92 11.06 7.29
CA GLY A 261 14.57 10.73 7.73
C GLY A 261 13.91 9.57 6.97
N VAL A 262 14.65 8.79 6.16
CA VAL A 262 14.09 7.65 5.41
C VAL A 262 13.60 6.58 6.36
N THR A 263 12.28 6.49 6.49
CA THR A 263 11.58 5.66 7.48
C THR A 263 12.04 4.20 7.49
N TRP A 264 12.22 3.59 6.34
CA TRP A 264 12.63 2.18 6.24
C TRP A 264 14.02 1.92 6.85
N ASN A 265 14.99 2.82 6.60
CA ASN A 265 16.34 2.70 7.15
C ASN A 265 16.31 2.83 8.68
N ILE A 266 15.60 3.87 9.15
CA ILE A 266 15.50 4.16 10.59
C ILE A 266 14.80 2.99 11.30
N GLN A 267 13.70 2.47 10.74
CA GLN A 267 12.99 1.32 11.31
C GLN A 267 13.86 0.06 11.40
N GLN A 268 14.71 -0.21 10.42
CA GLN A 268 15.63 -1.35 10.50
C GLN A 268 16.66 -1.17 11.63
N ILE A 269 17.20 0.03 11.78
CA ILE A 269 18.18 0.32 12.83
C ILE A 269 17.52 0.22 14.20
N LEU A 270 16.35 0.84 14.39
CA LEU A 270 15.59 0.75 15.63
C LEU A 270 15.18 -0.69 15.95
N ASN A 271 14.79 -1.47 14.93
CA ASN A 271 14.49 -2.89 15.08
C ASN A 271 15.70 -3.64 15.64
N ARG A 272 16.87 -3.42 15.06
CA ARG A 272 18.10 -4.06 15.52
C ARG A 272 18.52 -3.63 16.90
N LEU A 273 18.48 -2.32 17.20
CA LEU A 273 18.77 -1.79 18.53
C LEU A 273 17.83 -2.39 19.58
N TYR A 274 16.53 -2.41 19.32
CA TYR A 274 15.54 -2.99 20.22
C TYR A 274 15.72 -4.49 20.46
N GLU A 275 16.24 -5.21 19.47
CA GLU A 275 16.57 -6.65 19.61
C GLU A 275 17.80 -6.89 20.49
N THR A 276 18.84 -6.06 20.32
CA THR A 276 20.14 -6.27 20.99
C THR A 276 20.23 -5.64 22.36
N ASP A 277 19.72 -4.42 22.51
CA ASP A 277 19.77 -3.66 23.74
C ASP A 277 18.53 -2.78 23.92
N LYS A 278 17.93 -2.83 25.10
CA LYS A 278 16.77 -1.98 25.42
C LYS A 278 17.19 -0.57 25.90
N ARG A 279 18.49 -0.34 26.14
CA ARG A 279 19.05 0.96 26.49
C ARG A 279 20.03 1.39 25.44
N VAL A 280 19.68 2.46 24.74
CA VAL A 280 20.50 3.05 23.68
C VAL A 280 20.99 4.41 24.15
N GLU A 281 22.27 4.46 24.54
CA GLU A 281 22.87 5.61 25.24
C GLU A 281 23.85 6.38 24.37
N ASP A 282 24.51 5.73 23.43
CA ASP A 282 25.55 6.35 22.60
C ASP A 282 25.51 5.91 21.12
N GLU A 283 26.18 6.69 20.27
CA GLU A 283 26.25 6.46 18.83
C GLU A 283 27.00 5.17 18.44
N SER A 284 27.80 4.61 19.31
CA SER A 284 28.56 3.37 19.00
C SER A 284 27.61 2.21 18.80
N GLN A 285 26.54 2.13 19.60
CA GLN A 285 25.47 1.13 19.48
C GLN A 285 24.73 1.28 18.13
N ALA A 286 24.40 2.51 17.73
CA ALA A 286 23.81 2.78 16.42
C ALA A 286 24.73 2.35 15.27
N ASN A 287 26.02 2.68 15.37
CA ASN A 287 27.01 2.31 14.35
C ASN A 287 27.23 0.78 14.27
N GLU A 288 27.15 0.06 15.38
CA GLU A 288 27.20 -1.40 15.40
C GLU A 288 25.97 -2.01 14.70
N ALA A 289 24.76 -1.50 15.02
CA ALA A 289 23.54 -1.93 14.35
C ALA A 289 23.59 -1.69 12.83
N ILE A 290 24.07 -0.53 12.41
CA ILE A 290 24.26 -0.19 10.98
C ILE A 290 25.23 -1.17 10.33
N ARG A 291 26.42 -1.38 10.91
CA ARG A 291 27.40 -2.33 10.37
C ARG A 291 26.85 -3.74 10.21
N HIS A 292 26.09 -4.20 11.21
CA HIS A 292 25.46 -5.52 11.16
C HIS A 292 24.44 -5.63 10.02
N ILE A 293 23.60 -4.59 9.80
CA ILE A 293 22.62 -4.57 8.72
C ILE A 293 23.31 -4.56 7.35
N VAL A 294 24.35 -3.74 7.18
CA VAL A 294 25.12 -3.65 5.94
C VAL A 294 25.81 -4.97 5.62
N SER A 295 26.43 -5.62 6.60
CA SER A 295 27.13 -6.89 6.39
C SER A 295 26.20 -8.04 5.96
N ARG A 296 24.93 -8.02 6.38
CA ARG A 296 23.94 -9.06 6.02
C ARG A 296 23.22 -8.78 4.70
N ASN A 297 22.96 -7.54 4.39
CA ASN A 297 22.08 -7.18 3.26
C ASN A 297 22.85 -6.60 2.06
N GLY A 298 24.16 -6.34 2.19
CA GLY A 298 24.99 -5.75 1.13
C GLY A 298 24.56 -4.35 0.69
N MET A 299 23.60 -3.72 1.37
CA MET A 299 23.04 -2.41 1.01
C MET A 299 22.41 -1.72 2.23
N LEU A 300 22.89 -0.54 2.51
CA LEU A 300 22.11 0.58 3.03
C LEU A 300 22.23 1.73 2.05
#